data_5273c99d01ce6379bdfb9136b898e6c0
#
_entry.id   5273c99d01ce6379bdfb9136b898e6c0
#
_cell.length_a   1.000
_cell.length_b   1.000
_cell.length_c   1.000
_cell.angle_alpha   90.00
_cell.angle_beta   90.00
_cell.angle_gamma   90.00
#
_symmetry.space_group_name_H-M   'P 1'
#
loop_
_entity.id
_entity.type
_entity.pdbx_description
1 polymer ?
#
loop_
_entity_poly.entity_id
_entity_poly.type
_entity_poly.pdbx_seq_one_letter_code
_entity_poly.pdbx_strand_id
1 'polypeptide(L)'
;MKLSARDPLLKTLLHYVIRDEARHVTFGINYLEDFVKTLSPEEVEDRAQFAYEACVISRDRLVNTKAMQKYLKMSDEEVREFQLGNGAMDQFRSFLFSRVMPNLKRIGLLTDKVLPLYEKLNLTSYMDADTEFEIDWAELNKPLESSKEIDQQSEKELAAHTAQGLF
;
A
#
# COMPACT_ATOMS: atom_id res chain seq x y z
N MET A 1 -0.20 -1.19 -9.43
CA MET A 1 -1.14 -2.33 -9.49
C MET A 1 -2.39 -2.04 -10.31
N LYS A 2 -3.17 -0.97 -10.05
CA LYS A 2 -4.35 -0.60 -10.87
C LYS A 2 -4.02 -0.46 -12.37
N LEU A 3 -2.89 0.16 -12.70
CA LEU A 3 -2.45 0.39 -14.10
C LEU A 3 -2.03 -0.89 -14.84
N SER A 4 -1.65 -1.95 -14.09
CA SER A 4 -1.19 -3.21 -14.67
C SER A 4 -2.31 -4.24 -14.87
N ALA A 5 -3.46 -4.05 -14.24
CA ALA A 5 -4.58 -4.96 -14.36
C ALA A 5 -5.20 -4.82 -15.76
N ARG A 6 -5.32 -5.94 -16.48
CA ARG A 6 -5.94 -5.97 -17.82
C ARG A 6 -7.43 -6.30 -17.74
N ASP A 7 -7.80 -7.10 -16.75
CA ASP A 7 -9.18 -7.51 -16.52
C ASP A 7 -10.02 -6.33 -15.98
N PRO A 8 -11.19 -6.01 -16.59
CA PRO A 8 -12.03 -4.88 -16.18
C PRO A 8 -12.59 -5.02 -14.76
N LEU A 9 -13.00 -6.25 -14.37
CA LEU A 9 -13.53 -6.53 -13.03
C LEU A 9 -12.43 -6.29 -11.98
N LEU A 10 -11.21 -6.80 -12.22
CA LEU A 10 -10.08 -6.59 -11.34
C LEU A 10 -9.72 -5.10 -11.23
N LYS A 11 -9.75 -4.34 -12.33
CA LYS A 11 -9.53 -2.88 -12.30
C LYS A 11 -10.55 -2.18 -11.41
N THR A 12 -11.81 -2.53 -11.56
CA THR A 12 -12.92 -1.95 -10.78
C THR A 12 -12.76 -2.29 -9.31
N LEU A 13 -12.51 -3.56 -8.98
CA LEU A 13 -12.26 -4.00 -7.61
C LEU A 13 -11.08 -3.23 -6.97
N LEU A 14 -9.94 -3.18 -7.66
CA LEU A 14 -8.76 -2.47 -7.17
C LEU A 14 -9.01 -0.96 -7.02
N HIS A 15 -9.82 -0.35 -7.88
CA HIS A 15 -10.18 1.06 -7.75
C HIS A 15 -10.93 1.33 -6.44
N TYR A 16 -11.96 0.54 -6.14
CA TYR A 16 -12.73 0.71 -4.92
C TYR A 16 -11.93 0.37 -3.66
N VAL A 17 -11.12 -0.69 -3.69
CA VAL A 17 -10.22 -1.02 -2.58
C VAL A 17 -9.22 0.13 -2.33
N ILE A 18 -8.56 0.64 -3.36
CA ILE A 18 -7.59 1.74 -3.22
C ILE A 18 -8.27 2.99 -2.66
N ARG A 19 -9.50 3.29 -3.11
CA ARG A 19 -10.28 4.42 -2.61
C ARG A 19 -10.58 4.29 -1.12
N ASP A 20 -10.99 3.12 -0.67
CA ASP A 20 -11.33 2.90 0.73
C ASP A 20 -10.05 2.86 1.60
N GLU A 21 -8.97 2.22 1.14
CA GLU A 21 -7.68 2.25 1.82
C GLU A 21 -7.09 3.67 1.92
N ALA A 22 -7.24 4.49 0.88
CA ALA A 22 -6.80 5.88 0.93
C ALA A 22 -7.50 6.68 2.05
N ARG A 23 -8.78 6.41 2.31
CA ARG A 23 -9.53 7.03 3.43
C ARG A 23 -9.00 6.55 4.78
N HIS A 24 -8.75 5.24 4.93
CA HIS A 24 -8.20 4.67 6.16
C HIS A 24 -6.82 5.26 6.48
N VAL A 25 -5.94 5.32 5.48
CA VAL A 25 -4.61 5.91 5.65
C VAL A 25 -4.69 7.39 6.02
N THR A 26 -5.50 8.18 5.30
CA THR A 26 -5.68 9.62 5.59
C THR A 26 -6.22 9.85 6.98
N PHE A 27 -7.24 9.09 7.39
CA PHE A 27 -7.80 9.16 8.74
C PHE A 27 -6.73 8.82 9.80
N GLY A 28 -5.99 7.70 9.58
CA GLY A 28 -4.95 7.28 10.51
C GLY A 28 -3.84 8.32 10.67
N ILE A 29 -3.37 8.91 9.58
CA ILE A 29 -2.32 9.94 9.62
C ILE A 29 -2.81 11.19 10.35
N ASN A 30 -4.00 11.70 10.02
CA ASN A 30 -4.56 12.89 10.67
C ASN A 30 -4.78 12.65 12.17
N TYR A 31 -5.29 11.49 12.55
CA TYR A 31 -5.46 11.13 13.95
C TYR A 31 -4.12 11.03 14.69
N LEU A 32 -3.13 10.37 14.10
CA LEU A 32 -1.82 10.18 14.71
C LEU A 32 -1.05 11.49 14.82
N GLU A 33 -1.16 12.40 13.86
CA GLU A 33 -0.52 13.72 13.90
C GLU A 33 -0.94 14.50 15.14
N ASP A 34 -2.20 14.44 15.53
CA ASP A 34 -2.68 15.10 16.73
C ASP A 34 -2.41 14.28 17.99
N PHE A 35 -2.55 12.97 17.92
CA PHE A 35 -2.33 12.08 19.06
C PHE A 35 -0.88 12.10 19.53
N VAL A 36 0.09 12.05 18.62
CA VAL A 36 1.53 12.05 18.97
C VAL A 36 1.93 13.33 19.74
N LYS A 37 1.29 14.47 19.45
CA LYS A 37 1.52 15.74 20.19
C LYS A 37 1.10 15.66 21.66
N THR A 38 0.27 14.70 22.04
CA THR A 38 -0.19 14.49 23.44
C THR A 38 0.71 13.56 24.23
N LEU A 39 1.62 12.86 23.57
CA LEU A 39 2.51 11.87 24.20
C LEU A 39 3.68 12.55 24.91
N SER A 40 4.20 11.89 25.94
CA SER A 40 5.47 12.25 26.55
C SER A 40 6.64 11.98 25.59
N PRO A 41 7.79 12.63 25.74
CA PRO A 41 8.97 12.35 24.90
C PRO A 41 9.39 10.87 24.92
N GLU A 42 9.24 10.19 26.04
CA GLU A 42 9.56 8.77 26.18
C GLU A 42 8.60 7.88 25.37
N GLU A 43 7.31 8.19 25.42
CA GLU A 43 6.29 7.49 24.62
C GLU A 43 6.49 7.73 23.12
N VAL A 44 6.86 8.95 22.71
CA VAL A 44 7.17 9.25 21.31
C VAL A 44 8.34 8.39 20.83
N GLU A 45 9.40 8.26 21.63
CA GLU A 45 10.55 7.43 21.26
C GLU A 45 10.19 5.94 21.18
N ASP A 46 9.36 5.44 22.08
CA ASP A 46 8.87 4.05 22.02
C ASP A 46 8.07 3.81 20.73
N ARG A 47 7.19 4.73 20.34
CA ARG A 47 6.43 4.64 19.09
C ARG A 47 7.30 4.81 17.86
N ALA A 48 8.32 5.66 17.91
CA ALA A 48 9.29 5.82 16.84
C ALA A 48 10.11 4.54 16.61
N GLN A 49 10.53 3.88 17.69
CA GLN A 49 11.22 2.60 17.64
C GLN A 49 10.32 1.50 17.04
N PHE A 50 9.08 1.42 17.48
CA PHE A 50 8.09 0.48 16.90
C PHE A 50 7.89 0.70 15.40
N ALA A 51 7.74 1.96 14.96
CA ALA A 51 7.59 2.30 13.56
C ALA A 51 8.82 1.90 12.74
N TYR A 52 10.02 2.10 13.28
CA TYR A 52 11.26 1.63 12.67
C TYR A 52 11.27 0.11 12.49
N GLU A 53 10.94 -0.65 13.52
CA GLU A 53 10.87 -2.12 13.45
C GLU A 53 9.85 -2.61 12.42
N ALA A 54 8.70 -1.95 12.34
CA ALA A 54 7.70 -2.22 11.31
C ALA A 54 8.23 -1.96 9.90
N CYS A 55 9.02 -0.90 9.71
CA CYS A 55 9.68 -0.60 8.42
C CYS A 55 10.73 -1.66 8.06
N VAL A 56 11.54 -2.14 9.02
CA VAL A 56 12.49 -3.24 8.80
C VAL A 56 11.76 -4.49 8.35
N ILE A 57 10.70 -4.87 9.07
CA ILE A 57 9.89 -6.05 8.75
C ILE A 57 9.26 -5.90 7.36
N SER A 58 8.70 -4.74 7.05
CA SER A 58 8.07 -4.47 5.75
C SER A 58 9.07 -4.56 4.62
N ARG A 59 10.28 -3.99 4.79
CA ARG A 59 11.35 -4.05 3.80
C ARG A 59 11.79 -5.49 3.51
N ASP A 60 11.99 -6.27 4.57
CA ASP A 60 12.60 -7.59 4.47
C ASP A 60 11.59 -8.70 4.13
N ARG A 61 10.30 -8.48 4.45
CA ARG A 61 9.23 -9.49 4.25
C ARG A 61 8.32 -9.24 3.05
N LEU A 62 8.64 -8.27 2.19
CA LEU A 62 7.87 -8.03 0.96
C LEU A 62 7.81 -9.27 0.05
N VAL A 63 8.77 -10.17 0.19
CA VAL A 63 8.80 -11.44 -0.51
C VAL A 63 8.76 -12.58 0.50
N ASN A 64 7.66 -13.32 0.52
CA ASN A 64 7.55 -14.51 1.36
C ASN A 64 8.22 -15.70 0.66
N THR A 65 9.53 -15.87 0.88
CA THR A 65 10.35 -16.94 0.26
C THR A 65 9.78 -18.33 0.48
N LYS A 66 9.33 -18.62 1.71
CA LYS A 66 8.74 -19.93 2.05
C LYS A 66 7.43 -20.20 1.30
N ALA A 67 6.61 -19.18 1.10
CA ALA A 67 5.40 -19.32 0.30
C ALA A 67 5.71 -19.55 -1.17
N MET A 68 6.68 -18.82 -1.73
CA MET A 68 7.11 -19.00 -3.11
C MET A 68 7.65 -20.41 -3.35
N GLN A 69 8.50 -20.91 -2.47
CA GLN A 69 9.03 -22.28 -2.54
C GLN A 69 7.92 -23.32 -2.42
N LYS A 70 7.05 -23.18 -1.42
CA LYS A 70 6.00 -24.16 -1.13
C LYS A 70 4.92 -24.22 -2.20
N TYR A 71 4.41 -23.09 -2.63
CA TYR A 71 3.22 -23.01 -3.48
C TYR A 71 3.55 -22.79 -4.97
N LEU A 72 4.60 -22.00 -5.27
CA LEU A 72 5.04 -21.76 -6.64
C LEU A 72 6.13 -22.74 -7.07
N LYS A 73 6.60 -23.63 -6.15
CA LYS A 73 7.66 -24.61 -6.41
C LYS A 73 8.97 -24.01 -6.91
N MET A 74 9.25 -22.77 -6.53
CA MET A 74 10.48 -22.07 -6.88
C MET A 74 11.65 -22.63 -6.06
N SER A 75 12.79 -22.79 -6.70
CA SER A 75 14.07 -23.10 -6.05
C SER A 75 14.60 -21.89 -5.25
N ASP A 76 15.59 -22.13 -4.38
CA ASP A 76 16.25 -21.04 -3.64
C ASP A 76 16.89 -20.02 -4.58
N GLU A 77 17.41 -20.46 -5.72
CA GLU A 77 18.04 -19.61 -6.72
C GLU A 77 17.04 -18.74 -7.46
N GLU A 78 15.91 -19.29 -7.90
CA GLU A 78 14.82 -18.56 -8.53
C GLU A 78 14.20 -17.53 -7.57
N VAL A 79 14.03 -17.88 -6.29
CA VAL A 79 13.55 -16.94 -5.27
C VAL A 79 14.54 -15.80 -5.06
N ARG A 80 15.84 -16.11 -5.02
CA ARG A 80 16.89 -15.10 -4.88
C ARG A 80 16.95 -14.19 -6.10
N GLU A 81 16.88 -14.74 -7.30
CA GLU A 81 16.83 -13.97 -8.54
C GLU A 81 15.59 -13.07 -8.58
N PHE A 82 14.42 -13.57 -8.16
CA PHE A 82 13.20 -12.76 -8.03
C PHE A 82 13.37 -11.61 -7.05
N GLN A 83 14.05 -11.83 -5.92
CA GLN A 83 14.29 -10.81 -4.91
C GLN A 83 15.28 -9.74 -5.34
N LEU A 84 16.36 -10.14 -6.02
CA LEU A 84 17.51 -9.29 -6.32
C LEU A 84 17.56 -8.83 -7.77
N GLY A 85 17.06 -9.64 -8.68
CA GLY A 85 17.13 -9.40 -10.13
C GLY A 85 15.92 -8.69 -10.73
N ASN A 86 14.86 -8.56 -9.95
CA ASN A 86 13.60 -8.02 -10.46
C ASN A 86 13.41 -6.57 -10.03
N GLY A 87 13.72 -5.63 -10.92
CA GLY A 87 13.50 -4.19 -10.67
C GLY A 87 12.07 -3.82 -10.24
N ALA A 88 11.09 -4.72 -10.42
CA ALA A 88 9.73 -4.53 -9.93
C ALA A 88 9.66 -4.50 -8.39
N MET A 89 10.48 -5.30 -7.70
CA MET A 89 10.53 -5.28 -6.23
C MET A 89 11.18 -4.00 -5.71
N ASP A 90 12.20 -3.51 -6.38
CA ASP A 90 12.84 -2.25 -6.02
C ASP A 90 11.90 -1.06 -6.29
N GLN A 91 11.17 -1.08 -7.39
CA GLN A 91 10.12 -0.10 -7.67
C GLN A 91 9.01 -0.15 -6.62
N PHE A 92 8.60 -1.35 -6.19
CA PHE A 92 7.59 -1.49 -5.15
C PHE A 92 8.09 -0.97 -3.79
N ARG A 93 9.33 -1.27 -3.40
CA ARG A 93 9.96 -0.71 -2.18
C ARG A 93 10.03 0.80 -2.24
N SER A 94 10.50 1.35 -3.36
CA SER A 94 10.56 2.80 -3.57
C SER A 94 9.18 3.43 -3.47
N PHE A 95 8.18 2.83 -4.10
CA PHE A 95 6.79 3.28 -4.01
C PHE A 95 6.26 3.24 -2.57
N LEU A 96 6.51 2.15 -1.83
CA LEU A 96 6.08 2.01 -0.44
C LEU A 96 6.73 3.08 0.45
N PHE A 97 8.05 3.18 0.43
CA PHE A 97 8.77 4.07 1.34
C PHE A 97 8.66 5.55 0.97
N SER A 98 8.41 5.89 -0.30
CA SER A 98 8.04 7.25 -0.69
C SER A 98 6.69 7.71 -0.12
N ARG A 99 5.89 6.80 0.44
CA ARG A 99 4.66 7.11 1.18
C ARG A 99 4.85 7.04 2.68
N VAL A 100 5.57 6.03 3.16
CA VAL A 100 5.76 5.78 4.59
C VAL A 100 6.62 6.87 5.22
N MET A 101 7.77 7.18 4.64
CA MET A 101 8.75 8.07 5.26
C MET A 101 8.26 9.51 5.46
N PRO A 102 7.63 10.17 4.46
CA PRO A 102 7.08 11.50 4.68
C PRO A 102 5.96 11.53 5.72
N ASN A 103 5.14 10.48 5.77
CA ASN A 103 4.08 10.37 6.78
C ASN A 103 4.64 10.17 8.18
N LEU A 104 5.69 9.37 8.36
CA LEU A 104 6.40 9.26 9.66
C LEU A 104 7.01 10.59 10.07
N LYS A 105 7.57 11.37 9.13
CA LYS A 105 8.06 12.73 9.37
C LYS A 105 6.92 13.64 9.82
N ARG A 106 5.80 13.65 9.10
CA ARG A 106 4.63 14.48 9.38
C ARG A 106 4.05 14.22 10.77
N ILE A 107 3.91 12.95 11.17
CA ILE A 107 3.37 12.58 12.48
C ILE A 107 4.39 12.71 13.63
N GLY A 108 5.65 13.08 13.33
CA GLY A 108 6.66 13.34 14.35
C GLY A 108 7.37 12.10 14.91
N LEU A 109 7.35 10.97 14.18
CA LEU A 109 8.01 9.72 14.60
C LEU A 109 9.40 9.50 13.97
N LEU A 110 9.96 10.47 13.23
CA LEU A 110 11.37 10.45 12.80
C LEU A 110 12.22 11.26 13.81
N THR A 111 12.37 10.71 15.01
CA THR A 111 13.17 11.33 16.08
C THR A 111 14.66 11.23 15.81
N ASP A 112 15.46 12.05 16.50
CA ASP A 112 16.93 12.04 16.38
C ASP A 112 17.55 10.68 16.72
N LYS A 113 16.89 9.87 17.55
CA LYS A 113 17.38 8.54 17.93
C LYS A 113 17.17 7.50 16.82
N VAL A 114 16.01 7.53 16.14
CA VAL A 114 15.72 6.52 15.10
C VAL A 114 16.21 6.95 13.73
N LEU A 115 16.42 8.22 13.47
CA LEU A 115 16.86 8.73 12.16
C LEU A 115 18.14 8.06 11.66
N PRO A 116 19.21 7.87 12.46
CA PRO A 116 20.41 7.16 12.02
C PRO A 116 20.15 5.67 11.68
N LEU A 117 19.10 5.09 12.24
CA LEU A 117 18.70 3.71 11.92
C LEU A 117 18.06 3.64 10.53
N TYR A 118 17.23 4.62 10.18
CA TYR A 118 16.65 4.74 8.82
C TYR A 118 17.71 5.04 7.76
N GLU A 119 18.77 5.81 8.10
CA GLU A 119 19.91 6.04 7.23
C GLU A 119 20.62 4.73 6.85
N LYS A 120 20.87 3.84 7.81
CA LYS A 120 21.45 2.51 7.57
C LYS A 120 20.61 1.64 6.66
N LEU A 121 19.31 1.90 6.58
CA LEU A 121 18.38 1.21 5.68
C LEU A 121 18.28 1.87 4.30
N ASN A 122 18.97 3.01 4.07
CA ASN A 122 18.85 3.86 2.88
C ASN A 122 17.41 4.37 2.64
N LEU A 123 16.66 4.64 3.72
CA LEU A 123 15.27 5.11 3.64
C LEU A 123 15.10 6.61 3.80
N THR A 124 16.12 7.32 4.29
CA THR A 124 16.07 8.78 4.52
C THR A 124 15.91 9.58 3.23
N SER A 125 16.36 9.05 2.09
CA SER A 125 16.15 9.67 0.77
C SER A 125 14.67 9.84 0.38
N TYR A 126 13.77 9.12 1.05
CA TYR A 126 12.33 9.21 0.80
C TYR A 126 11.60 10.18 1.72
N MET A 127 12.29 10.79 2.72
CA MET A 127 11.64 11.66 3.72
C MET A 127 11.01 12.93 3.14
N ASP A 128 11.57 13.41 2.04
CA ASP A 128 11.11 14.60 1.32
C ASP A 128 10.49 14.23 -0.04
N ALA A 129 10.14 12.94 -0.21
CA ALA A 129 9.40 12.52 -1.38
C ALA A 129 8.06 13.28 -1.40
N ASP A 130 7.72 13.77 -2.57
CA ASP A 130 6.52 14.54 -2.79
C ASP A 130 5.29 13.73 -2.35
N THR A 131 4.71 14.14 -1.23
CA THR A 131 3.44 13.61 -0.73
C THR A 131 2.26 14.38 -1.29
N GLU A 132 2.48 15.31 -2.24
CA GLU A 132 1.43 16.00 -2.98
C GLU A 132 0.59 15.04 -3.86
N PHE A 133 0.39 13.86 -3.36
CA PHE A 133 -0.87 13.23 -3.58
C PHE A 133 -1.87 13.86 -2.60
N GLU A 134 -2.21 15.10 -2.85
CA GLU A 134 -3.59 15.47 -2.60
C GLU A 134 -4.40 14.42 -3.33
N ILE A 135 -4.91 13.49 -2.54
CA ILE A 135 -5.80 12.48 -3.11
C ILE A 135 -6.92 13.30 -3.73
N ASP A 136 -6.93 13.35 -5.06
CA ASP A 136 -8.05 13.96 -5.76
C ASP A 136 -9.28 13.08 -5.50
N TRP A 137 -9.94 13.40 -4.40
CA TRP A 137 -11.16 12.69 -3.97
C TRP A 137 -12.26 12.81 -5.01
N ALA A 138 -12.29 13.89 -5.79
CA ALA A 138 -13.28 14.07 -6.86
C ALA A 138 -13.00 13.05 -7.97
N GLU A 139 -11.73 12.88 -8.39
CA GLU A 139 -11.34 11.89 -9.38
C GLU A 139 -11.49 10.46 -8.84
N LEU A 140 -11.04 10.21 -7.58
CA LEU A 140 -11.09 8.88 -6.98
C LEU A 140 -12.53 8.40 -6.72
N ASN A 141 -13.48 9.30 -6.53
CA ASN A 141 -14.89 8.98 -6.34
C ASN A 141 -15.67 8.83 -7.67
N LYS A 142 -15.07 9.17 -8.81
CA LYS A 142 -15.74 8.93 -10.09
C LYS A 142 -15.85 7.43 -10.36
N PRO A 143 -17.03 6.95 -10.79
CA PRO A 143 -17.17 5.59 -11.27
C PRO A 143 -16.23 5.35 -12.46
N LEU A 144 -15.59 4.19 -12.51
CA LEU A 144 -14.82 3.79 -13.68
C LEU A 144 -15.78 3.46 -14.84
N GLU A 145 -15.37 3.76 -16.08
CA GLU A 145 -16.12 3.32 -17.27
C GLU A 145 -16.35 1.80 -17.27
N SER A 146 -15.32 1.04 -16.84
CA SER A 146 -15.43 -0.42 -16.69
C SER A 146 -16.49 -0.86 -15.67
N SER A 147 -16.86 -0.05 -14.69
CA SER A 147 -17.93 -0.42 -13.76
C SER A 147 -19.30 -0.35 -14.42
N LYS A 148 -19.52 0.62 -15.30
CA LYS A 148 -20.78 0.73 -16.07
C LYS A 148 -20.99 -0.46 -17.01
N GLU A 149 -19.91 -0.92 -17.64
CA GLU A 149 -19.95 -2.11 -18.49
C GLU A 149 -20.31 -3.38 -17.71
N ILE A 150 -19.69 -3.54 -16.50
CA ILE A 150 -19.96 -4.66 -15.61
C ILE A 150 -21.41 -4.61 -15.10
N ASP A 151 -21.89 -3.43 -14.69
CA ASP A 151 -23.26 -3.26 -14.22
C ASP A 151 -24.27 -3.62 -15.31
N GLN A 152 -24.05 -3.15 -16.54
CA GLN A 152 -24.90 -3.48 -17.68
C GLN A 152 -24.86 -4.97 -18.03
N GLN A 153 -23.72 -5.62 -17.93
CA GLN A 153 -23.59 -7.05 -18.17
C GLN A 153 -24.29 -7.85 -17.06
N SER A 154 -24.10 -7.47 -15.79
CA SER A 154 -24.75 -8.11 -14.66
C SER A 154 -26.27 -7.98 -14.72
N GLU A 155 -26.81 -6.82 -15.12
CA GLU A 155 -28.24 -6.61 -15.34
C GLU A 155 -28.79 -7.52 -16.45
N LYS A 156 -28.06 -7.67 -17.57
CA LYS A 156 -28.45 -8.56 -18.66
C LYS A 156 -28.46 -10.04 -18.24
N GLU A 157 -27.42 -10.45 -17.49
CA GLU A 157 -27.33 -11.82 -16.98
C GLU A 157 -28.44 -12.11 -15.97
N LEU A 158 -28.70 -11.18 -15.04
CA LEU A 158 -29.79 -11.29 -14.08
C LEU A 158 -31.16 -11.40 -14.78
N ALA A 159 -31.41 -10.55 -15.77
CA ALA A 159 -32.62 -10.59 -16.54
C ALA A 159 -32.79 -11.93 -17.31
N ALA A 160 -31.71 -12.47 -17.87
CA ALA A 160 -31.71 -13.75 -18.53
C ALA A 160 -32.01 -14.92 -17.57
N HIS A 161 -31.42 -14.91 -16.37
CA HIS A 161 -31.66 -15.90 -15.32
C HIS A 161 -33.11 -15.84 -14.79
N THR A 162 -33.65 -14.64 -14.61
CA THR A 162 -35.06 -14.46 -14.21
C THR A 162 -36.03 -14.96 -15.27
N ALA A 163 -35.73 -14.71 -16.55
CA ALA A 163 -36.54 -15.20 -17.66
C ALA A 163 -36.51 -16.74 -17.80
N GLN A 164 -35.48 -17.40 -17.28
CA GLN A 164 -35.34 -18.85 -17.24
C GLN A 164 -35.94 -19.49 -15.97
N GLY A 165 -36.52 -18.71 -15.07
CA GLY A 165 -37.17 -19.21 -13.85
C GLY A 165 -36.18 -19.81 -12.84
N LEU A 166 -34.93 -19.36 -12.81
CA LEU A 166 -33.87 -19.83 -11.92
C LEU A 166 -33.84 -19.13 -10.57
N PHE A 167 -34.82 -18.25 -10.30
CA PHE A 167 -35.10 -17.63 -9.00
C PHE A 167 -36.58 -17.64 -8.68
#